data_3bb2f129436680426a95212d71a4e857
#
_entry.id   3bb2f129436680426a95212d71a4e857
#
_cell.length_a   1.000
_cell.length_b   1.000
_cell.length_c   1.000
_cell.angle_alpha   90.00
_cell.angle_beta   90.00
_cell.angle_gamma   90.00
#
_symmetry.space_group_name_H-M   'P 1'
#
loop_
_entity.id
_entity.type
_entity.pdbx_description
1 polymer ?
#
loop_
_entity_poly.entity_id
_entity_poly.type
_entity_poly.pdbx_seq_one_letter_code
_entity_poly.pdbx_strand_id
1 'polypeptide(L)'
;MSVLDALSGAGVRDLNAPCGGNGLCGKCLVQEIGEKYLPLHPDEQRLLTASLIGQHVRLSCRMKPEVGQNVTMALMGSKKQAQVVSKFQDRSTTTQLRKGFPSPSYGYAIDIGTTTVVVY
;
A
#
# COMPACT_ATOMS: atom_id res chain seq x y z
N MET A 1 22.50 0.14 6.96
CA MET A 1 21.28 -0.67 6.81
C MET A 1 20.10 0.17 7.30
N SER A 2 19.07 0.30 6.50
CA SER A 2 17.85 0.99 6.91
C SER A 2 16.91 0.05 7.68
N VAL A 3 15.94 0.63 8.39
CA VAL A 3 14.88 -0.16 9.03
C VAL A 3 14.10 -0.98 8.01
N LEU A 4 13.87 -0.45 6.81
CA LEU A 4 13.23 -1.18 5.72
C LEU A 4 14.01 -2.45 5.34
N ASP A 5 15.33 -2.36 5.23
CA ASP A 5 16.18 -3.52 4.90
C ASP A 5 16.12 -4.57 6.01
N ALA A 6 16.18 -4.13 7.27
CA ALA A 6 16.07 -5.02 8.42
C ALA A 6 14.72 -5.76 8.48
N LEU A 7 13.61 -5.04 8.26
CA LEU A 7 12.27 -5.62 8.23
C LEU A 7 12.10 -6.60 7.07
N SER A 8 12.62 -6.26 5.90
CA SER A 8 12.58 -7.13 4.71
C SER A 8 13.41 -8.40 4.95
N GLY A 9 14.60 -8.26 5.55
CA GLY A 9 15.46 -9.38 5.92
C GLY A 9 14.85 -10.30 6.98
N ALA A 10 14.04 -9.74 7.88
CA ALA A 10 13.27 -10.49 8.90
C ALA A 10 12.00 -11.14 8.32
N GLY A 11 11.72 -11.00 7.03
CA GLY A 11 10.56 -11.61 6.39
C GLY A 11 9.25 -10.81 6.54
N VAL A 12 9.31 -9.57 7.03
CA VAL A 12 8.14 -8.67 7.11
C VAL A 12 7.81 -8.17 5.71
N ARG A 13 6.72 -8.66 5.14
CA ARG A 13 6.29 -8.35 3.76
C ARG A 13 5.13 -7.36 3.69
N ASP A 14 4.54 -7.02 4.82
CA ASP A 14 3.34 -6.17 4.88
C ASP A 14 3.64 -4.68 4.71
N LEU A 15 4.90 -4.33 4.62
CA LEU A 15 5.32 -2.95 4.42
C LEU A 15 5.25 -2.56 2.94
N ASN A 16 4.51 -1.50 2.65
CA ASN A 16 4.37 -1.01 1.28
C ASN A 16 5.56 -0.11 0.90
N ALA A 17 6.50 -0.65 0.13
CA ALA A 17 7.69 0.09 -0.30
C ALA A 17 7.89 -0.02 -1.83
N PRO A 18 6.99 0.51 -2.66
CA PRO A 18 7.03 0.32 -4.12
C PRO A 18 8.26 0.90 -4.79
N CYS A 19 8.93 1.88 -4.17
CA CYS A 19 10.18 2.43 -4.72
C CYS A 19 11.44 1.66 -4.29
N GLY A 20 11.30 0.51 -3.61
CA GLY A 20 12.44 -0.28 -3.18
C GLY A 20 13.39 0.41 -2.18
N GLY A 21 12.88 1.37 -1.41
CA GLY A 21 13.69 2.08 -0.41
C GLY A 21 14.40 3.33 -0.91
N ASN A 22 14.13 3.78 -2.14
CA ASN A 22 14.79 4.96 -2.73
C ASN A 22 14.34 6.31 -2.14
N GLY A 23 13.37 6.32 -1.19
CA GLY A 23 12.90 7.53 -0.53
C GLY A 23 12.10 8.47 -1.44
N LEU A 24 11.45 7.94 -2.46
CA LEU A 24 10.73 8.73 -3.46
C LEU A 24 9.21 8.68 -3.30
N CYS A 25 8.68 7.56 -2.80
CA CYS A 25 7.23 7.31 -2.83
C CYS A 25 6.49 7.70 -1.55
N GLY A 26 7.17 7.86 -0.42
CA GLY A 26 6.53 8.16 0.86
C GLY A 26 5.59 7.08 1.41
N LYS A 27 5.70 5.82 0.95
CA LYS A 27 4.73 4.74 1.24
C LYS A 27 5.16 3.78 2.35
N CYS A 28 6.45 3.71 2.67
CA CYS A 28 7.01 2.78 3.66
C CYS A 28 6.84 3.31 5.10
N LEU A 29 5.60 3.60 5.47
CA LEU A 29 5.26 4.25 6.72
C LEU A 29 5.35 3.30 7.91
N VAL A 30 6.04 3.74 8.94
CA VAL A 30 6.07 3.11 10.27
C VAL A 30 5.84 4.19 11.31
N GLN A 31 5.27 3.83 12.44
CA GLN A 31 5.14 4.74 13.57
C GLN A 31 6.22 4.39 14.60
N GLU A 32 7.10 5.33 14.89
CA GLU A 32 8.12 5.18 15.93
C GLU A 32 7.48 5.31 17.31
N ILE A 33 7.74 4.34 18.19
CA ILE A 33 7.17 4.28 19.52
C ILE A 33 8.31 4.28 20.53
N GLY A 34 8.27 5.16 21.52
CA GLY A 34 9.28 5.19 22.59
C GLY A 34 9.51 6.57 23.17
N GLU A 35 10.53 6.68 23.99
CA GLU A 35 10.94 7.94 24.63
C GLU A 35 12.04 8.67 23.84
N LYS A 36 12.78 7.94 23.01
CA LYS A 36 13.87 8.48 22.19
C LYS A 36 13.57 8.20 20.72
N TYR A 37 13.51 9.25 19.95
CA TYR A 37 13.24 9.19 18.51
C TYR A 37 14.51 9.41 17.71
N LEU A 38 14.59 8.75 16.57
CA LEU A 38 15.67 8.98 15.61
C LEU A 38 15.56 10.39 14.98
N PRO A 39 16.69 11.00 14.60
CA PRO A 39 16.67 12.29 13.93
C PRO A 39 15.87 12.18 12.60
N LEU A 40 15.12 13.23 12.29
CA LEU A 40 14.28 13.28 11.11
C LEU A 40 15.14 13.53 9.86
N HIS A 41 14.98 12.68 8.85
CA HIS A 41 15.68 12.83 7.58
C HIS A 41 15.04 13.93 6.71
N PRO A 42 15.80 14.72 5.95
CA PRO A 42 15.25 15.78 5.06
C PRO A 42 14.17 15.28 4.08
N ASP A 43 14.32 14.07 3.55
CA ASP A 43 13.31 13.48 2.66
C ASP A 43 11.98 13.22 3.37
N GLU A 44 12.01 12.93 4.67
CA GLU A 44 10.80 12.74 5.46
C GLU A 44 10.05 14.06 5.61
N GLN A 45 10.76 15.16 5.81
CA GLN A 45 10.15 16.51 5.89
C GLN A 45 9.47 16.90 4.57
N ARG A 46 10.00 16.44 3.44
CA ARG A 46 9.46 16.72 2.11
C ARG A 46 8.26 15.84 1.77
N LEU A 47 8.28 14.57 2.18
CA LEU A 47 7.29 13.56 1.77
C LEU A 47 6.16 13.38 2.77
N LEU A 48 6.39 13.68 4.04
CA LEU A 48 5.41 13.53 5.10
C LEU A 48 4.76 14.88 5.45
N THR A 49 3.48 14.83 5.76
CA THR A 49 2.79 16.01 6.28
C THR A 49 3.19 16.31 7.72
N ALA A 50 3.08 17.56 8.14
CA ALA A 50 3.37 17.95 9.52
C ALA A 50 2.56 17.15 10.55
N SER A 51 1.33 16.77 10.22
CA SER A 51 0.47 15.93 11.08
C SER A 51 1.06 14.53 11.27
N LEU A 52 1.57 13.90 10.22
CA LEU A 52 2.20 12.59 10.32
C LEU A 52 3.50 12.65 11.12
N ILE A 53 4.31 13.68 10.90
CA ILE A 53 5.54 13.92 11.66
C ILE A 53 5.21 14.10 13.15
N GLY A 54 4.17 14.87 13.47
CA GLY A 54 3.69 15.06 14.85
C GLY A 54 3.20 13.78 15.53
N GLN A 55 2.77 12.80 14.75
CA GLN A 55 2.38 11.47 15.23
C GLN A 55 3.56 10.47 15.25
N HIS A 56 4.79 10.95 15.07
CA HIS A 56 6.00 10.12 14.97
C HIS A 56 5.95 9.07 13.84
N VAL A 57 5.21 9.38 12.76
CA VAL A 57 5.22 8.58 11.55
C VAL A 57 6.49 8.86 10.76
N ARG A 58 7.17 7.80 10.36
CA ARG A 58 8.48 7.85 9.74
C ARG A 58 8.51 7.01 8.45
N LEU A 59 9.49 7.29 7.61
CA LEU A 59 9.81 6.45 6.46
C LEU A 59 10.85 5.41 6.83
N SER A 60 10.49 4.15 6.88
CA SER A 60 11.39 3.07 7.28
C SER A 60 12.66 2.98 6.43
N CYS A 61 12.60 3.40 5.17
CA CYS A 61 13.77 3.45 4.28
C CYS A 61 14.78 4.57 4.64
N ARG A 62 14.36 5.58 5.39
CA ARG A 62 15.21 6.70 5.83
C ARG A 62 15.62 6.59 7.30
N MET A 63 15.02 5.71 8.05
CA MET A 63 15.43 5.40 9.42
C MET A 63 16.67 4.51 9.41
N LYS A 64 17.77 5.01 9.96
CA LYS A 64 19.05 4.30 10.08
C LYS A 64 19.50 4.33 11.52
N PRO A 65 19.05 3.38 12.38
CA PRO A 65 19.50 3.30 13.74
C PRO A 65 20.99 2.93 13.80
N GLU A 66 21.67 3.42 14.80
CA GLU A 66 23.07 3.05 15.09
C GLU A 66 23.15 1.63 15.68
N VAL A 67 24.34 1.03 15.58
CA VAL A 67 24.59 -0.29 16.16
C VAL A 67 24.36 -0.26 17.66
N GLY A 68 23.49 -1.16 18.15
CA GLY A 68 23.12 -1.21 19.57
C GLY A 68 21.95 -0.31 19.98
N GLN A 69 21.39 0.46 19.05
CA GLN A 69 20.21 1.26 19.31
C GLN A 69 18.94 0.44 19.12
N ASN A 70 18.11 0.35 20.15
CA ASN A 70 16.80 -0.30 20.08
C ASN A 70 15.76 0.70 19.59
N VAL A 71 15.05 0.35 18.54
CA VAL A 71 13.95 1.14 17.99
C VAL A 71 12.69 0.28 18.01
N THR A 72 11.64 0.79 18.63
CA THR A 72 10.32 0.15 18.65
C THR A 72 9.43 0.86 17.66
N MET A 73 8.72 0.12 16.83
CA MET A 73 7.85 0.70 15.83
C MET A 73 6.60 -0.14 15.58
N ALA A 74 5.52 0.53 15.17
CA ALA A 74 4.33 -0.10 14.65
C ALA A 74 4.31 0.03 13.13
N LEU A 75 3.93 -1.04 12.43
CA LEU A 75 3.74 -1.00 10.99
C LEU A 75 2.44 -0.26 10.66
N MET A 76 2.53 0.75 9.81
CA MET A 76 1.37 1.49 9.33
C MET A 76 1.04 1.05 7.92
N GLY A 77 -0.17 0.53 7.75
CA GLY A 77 -0.66 0.10 6.45
C GLY A 77 -0.17 -1.29 6.06
N SER A 78 -0.75 -2.31 6.70
CA SER A 78 -0.77 -3.62 6.06
C SER A 78 -1.30 -3.44 4.64
N LYS A 79 -0.64 -4.03 3.66
CA LYS A 79 -1.21 -4.20 2.32
C LYS A 79 -2.59 -4.81 2.53
N LYS A 80 -3.65 -4.01 2.51
CA LYS A 80 -4.94 -4.56 2.15
C LYS A 80 -4.69 -5.15 0.77
N GLN A 81 -4.60 -6.46 0.69
CA GLN A 81 -4.61 -7.14 -0.60
C GLN A 81 -5.85 -6.60 -1.29
N ALA A 82 -5.63 -5.81 -2.33
CA ALA A 82 -6.70 -5.49 -3.23
C ALA A 82 -7.13 -6.84 -3.79
N GLN A 83 -8.19 -7.40 -3.21
CA GLN A 83 -8.83 -8.57 -3.79
C GLN A 83 -9.44 -8.08 -5.09
N VAL A 84 -8.82 -8.47 -6.19
CA VAL A 84 -9.46 -8.37 -7.49
C VAL A 84 -10.64 -9.34 -7.42
N VAL A 85 -11.83 -8.81 -7.25
CA VAL A 85 -13.06 -9.60 -7.29
C VAL A 85 -13.28 -9.95 -8.76
N SER A 86 -12.70 -11.08 -9.18
CA SER A 86 -12.85 -11.62 -10.54
C SER A 86 -14.12 -12.48 -10.70
N LYS A 87 -14.90 -12.65 -9.63
CA LYS A 87 -16.15 -13.40 -9.69
C LYS A 87 -17.29 -12.47 -9.29
N PHE A 88 -18.10 -12.10 -10.26
CA PHE A 88 -19.45 -11.66 -9.97
C PHE A 88 -20.19 -12.83 -9.32
N GLN A 89 -20.41 -12.77 -8.00
CA GLN A 89 -21.48 -13.55 -7.43
C GLN A 89 -22.77 -12.99 -8.04
N ASP A 90 -23.44 -13.86 -8.74
CA ASP A 90 -24.73 -13.64 -9.36
C ASP A 90 -25.73 -13.07 -8.33
N ARG A 91 -25.65 -11.77 -8.10
CA ARG A 91 -26.84 -11.06 -7.64
C ARG A 91 -27.66 -10.93 -8.89
N SER A 92 -28.66 -11.80 -9.00
CA SER A 92 -29.73 -11.70 -10.00
C SER A 92 -30.35 -10.31 -9.97
N THR A 93 -29.62 -9.35 -10.44
CA THR A 93 -30.21 -8.16 -10.98
C THR A 93 -30.69 -8.62 -12.34
N THR A 94 -31.89 -9.13 -12.36
CA THR A 94 -32.64 -9.32 -13.61
C THR A 94 -32.71 -7.95 -14.26
N THR A 95 -31.64 -7.57 -14.92
CA THR A 95 -31.74 -6.52 -15.92
C THR A 95 -32.63 -7.12 -16.97
N GLN A 96 -33.87 -6.69 -16.99
CA GLN A 96 -34.78 -7.05 -18.07
C GLN A 96 -34.09 -6.64 -19.35
N LEU A 97 -33.49 -7.61 -20.00
CA LEU A 97 -32.99 -7.49 -21.36
C LEU A 97 -34.17 -6.94 -22.19
N ARG A 98 -34.00 -5.72 -22.70
CA ARG A 98 -34.97 -5.13 -23.61
C ARG A 98 -35.19 -6.14 -24.73
N LYS A 99 -36.40 -6.67 -24.80
CA LYS A 99 -36.86 -7.45 -25.95
C LYS A 99 -36.62 -6.60 -27.20
N GLY A 100 -35.68 -7.00 -28.04
CA GLY A 100 -35.46 -6.27 -29.30
C GLY A 100 -34.14 -6.50 -30.02
N PHE A 101 -33.23 -7.29 -29.50
CA PHE A 101 -32.04 -7.65 -30.27
C PHE A 101 -32.19 -9.08 -30.79
N PRO A 102 -32.09 -9.30 -32.12
CA PRO A 102 -31.99 -10.65 -32.64
C PRO A 102 -30.69 -11.27 -32.17
N SER A 103 -30.78 -12.46 -31.56
CA SER A 103 -29.60 -13.23 -31.18
C SER A 103 -28.69 -13.53 -32.39
N PRO A 104 -27.40 -13.62 -32.20
CA PRO A 104 -26.77 -14.47 -31.23
C PRO A 104 -26.08 -13.72 -30.10
N SER A 105 -26.17 -14.28 -29.03
CA SER A 105 -25.86 -13.98 -27.69
C SER A 105 -24.36 -13.97 -27.38
N TYR A 106 -23.63 -13.00 -27.89
CA TYR A 106 -22.30 -12.72 -27.41
C TYR A 106 -22.33 -11.34 -26.74
N GLY A 107 -22.09 -11.30 -25.44
CA GLY A 107 -21.92 -10.08 -24.68
C GLY A 107 -20.47 -9.95 -24.25
N TYR A 108 -19.93 -8.76 -24.36
CA TYR A 108 -18.64 -8.44 -23.77
C TYR A 108 -18.88 -7.52 -22.59
N ALA A 109 -18.33 -7.89 -21.43
CA ALA A 109 -18.22 -6.99 -20.29
C ALA A 109 -16.77 -6.55 -20.18
N ILE A 110 -16.53 -5.25 -20.22
CA ILE A 110 -15.20 -4.67 -20.09
C ILE A 110 -15.20 -3.87 -18.78
N ASP A 111 -14.37 -4.28 -17.84
CA ASP A 111 -14.09 -3.53 -16.64
C ASP A 111 -12.73 -2.86 -16.79
N ILE A 112 -12.73 -1.53 -16.77
CA ILE A 112 -11.51 -0.74 -16.88
C ILE A 112 -11.23 -0.11 -15.52
N GLY A 113 -10.33 -0.75 -14.78
CA GLY A 113 -9.78 -0.19 -13.54
C GLY A 113 -8.56 0.69 -13.80
N THR A 114 -8.11 1.41 -12.80
CA THR A 114 -6.90 2.25 -12.88
C THR A 114 -5.61 1.43 -13.05
N THR A 115 -5.62 0.15 -12.72
CA THR A 115 -4.46 -0.75 -12.73
C THR A 115 -4.68 -2.05 -13.49
N THR A 116 -5.93 -2.39 -13.84
CA THR A 116 -6.26 -3.69 -14.44
C THR A 116 -7.39 -3.54 -15.46
N VAL A 117 -7.24 -4.16 -16.61
CA VAL A 117 -8.30 -4.33 -17.61
C VAL A 117 -8.65 -5.81 -17.64
N VAL A 118 -9.91 -6.13 -17.40
CA VAL A 118 -10.42 -7.50 -17.48
C VAL A 118 -11.49 -7.55 -18.56
N VAL A 119 -11.38 -8.50 -19.48
CA VAL A 119 -12.34 -8.74 -20.56
C VAL A 119 -12.94 -10.12 -20.33
N TYR A 120 -14.25 -10.20 -20.33
CA TYR A 120 -15.01 -11.43 -20.16
C TYR A 120 -15.70 -11.82 -21.45
#